data_deaf6d8250a6917a0dd21d0676d46977
#
_entry.id   deaf6d8250a6917a0dd21d0676d46977
#
_cell.length_a   1.000
_cell.length_b   1.000
_cell.length_c   1.000
_cell.angle_alpha   90.00
_cell.angle_beta   90.00
_cell.angle_gamma   90.00
#
_symmetry.space_group_name_H-M   'P 1'
#
loop_
_entity.id
_entity.type
_entity.pdbx_description
1 polymer ?
#
loop_
_entity_poly.entity_id
_entity_poly.type
_entity_poly.pdbx_seq_one_letter_code
_entity_poly.pdbx_strand_id
1 'polypeptide(L)'
;LLESILYQQLHGKAAATIHRRLREYFGGDPAPQLLLDTPDDPIRAAGVSGNKIKALRDLAARTLDGTVPTHVAIRKMTDDEIVERLTQVRGIGPWTVEMLLIFRMGRPDVFPVTDYGVRKGFALTFQRLPKTRPLAAADLPKPDVLLKRGKRWAPFRSVASWYLWRACDLAKTTAPAGRSSLQ
;
A
#
# COMPACT_ATOMS: atom_id res chain seq x y z
N LEU A 1 5.11 -8.75 -1.97
CA LEU A 1 6.06 -7.64 -1.66
C LEU A 1 6.80 -7.13 -2.90
N LEU A 2 7.31 -7.98 -3.79
CA LEU A 2 7.95 -7.57 -5.04
C LEU A 2 7.04 -6.64 -5.85
N GLU A 3 5.79 -7.07 -6.09
CA GLU A 3 4.79 -6.26 -6.77
C GLU A 3 4.56 -4.92 -6.04
N SER A 4 4.45 -4.93 -4.71
CA SER A 4 4.26 -3.70 -3.94
C SER A 4 5.40 -2.68 -4.16
N ILE A 5 6.66 -3.14 -4.22
CA ILE A 5 7.81 -2.28 -4.51
C ILE A 5 7.72 -1.71 -5.94
N LEU A 6 7.35 -2.54 -6.92
CA LEU A 6 7.26 -2.10 -8.32
C LEU A 6 6.17 -1.05 -8.54
N TYR A 7 5.05 -1.17 -7.83
CA TYR A 7 3.89 -0.29 -8.01
C TYR A 7 4.00 1.06 -7.27
N GLN A 8 4.97 1.23 -6.35
CA GLN A 8 5.14 2.50 -5.64
C GLN A 8 5.39 3.66 -6.61
N GLN A 9 4.70 4.79 -6.39
CA GLN A 9 4.86 6.04 -7.13
C GLN A 9 4.66 5.93 -8.65
N LEU A 10 3.94 4.93 -9.11
CA LEU A 10 3.63 4.76 -10.53
C LEU A 10 2.12 4.64 -10.75
N HIS A 11 1.66 5.06 -11.93
CA HIS A 11 0.31 4.73 -12.39
C HIS A 11 0.21 3.22 -12.65
N GLY A 12 -0.95 2.62 -12.30
CA GLY A 12 -1.15 1.17 -12.37
C GLY A 12 -0.77 0.53 -13.72
N LYS A 13 -1.08 1.18 -14.86
CA LYS A 13 -0.71 0.68 -16.19
C LYS A 13 0.81 0.61 -16.41
N ALA A 14 1.55 1.64 -15.98
CA ALA A 14 3.00 1.67 -16.10
C ALA A 14 3.65 0.61 -15.20
N ALA A 15 3.20 0.52 -13.95
CA ALA A 15 3.67 -0.49 -13.00
C ALA A 15 3.40 -1.92 -13.50
N ALA A 16 2.20 -2.19 -14.02
CA ALA A 16 1.84 -3.48 -14.60
C ALA A 16 2.74 -3.85 -15.80
N THR A 17 3.09 -2.88 -16.65
CA THR A 17 3.98 -3.11 -17.79
C THR A 17 5.38 -3.50 -17.31
N ILE A 18 5.93 -2.78 -16.33
CA ILE A 18 7.25 -3.07 -15.75
C ILE A 18 7.25 -4.46 -15.09
N HIS A 19 6.23 -4.76 -14.29
CA HIS A 19 6.08 -6.05 -13.62
C HIS A 19 6.01 -7.20 -14.65
N ARG A 20 5.21 -7.04 -15.71
CA ARG A 20 5.13 -8.03 -16.79
C ARG A 20 6.48 -8.28 -17.45
N ARG A 21 7.21 -7.20 -17.86
CA ARG A 21 8.53 -7.32 -18.49
C ARG A 21 9.55 -8.01 -17.59
N LEU A 22 9.52 -7.67 -16.28
CA LEU A 22 10.40 -8.32 -15.30
C LEU A 22 10.10 -9.81 -15.19
N ARG A 23 8.82 -10.20 -15.14
CA ARG A 23 8.41 -11.61 -15.11
C ARG A 23 8.74 -12.34 -16.41
N GLU A 24 8.59 -11.69 -17.55
CA GLU A 24 8.99 -12.26 -18.86
C GLU A 24 10.49 -12.55 -18.90
N TYR A 25 11.33 -11.63 -18.40
CA TYR A 25 12.76 -11.82 -18.32
C TYR A 25 13.17 -13.02 -17.44
N PHE A 26 12.51 -13.19 -16.30
CA PHE A 26 12.82 -14.27 -15.35
C PHE A 26 12.03 -15.57 -15.60
N GLY A 27 11.11 -15.59 -16.55
CA GLY A 27 10.20 -16.74 -16.75
C GLY A 27 9.15 -16.92 -15.66
N GLY A 28 8.88 -15.87 -14.89
CA GLY A 28 7.96 -15.85 -13.74
C GLY A 28 8.41 -14.90 -12.67
N ASP A 29 7.92 -15.08 -11.44
CA ASP A 29 8.43 -14.32 -10.30
C ASP A 29 9.84 -14.83 -9.94
N PRO A 30 10.86 -13.95 -9.87
CA PRO A 30 12.23 -14.39 -9.66
C PRO A 30 12.43 -15.01 -8.27
N ALA A 31 13.15 -16.14 -8.24
CA ALA A 31 13.66 -16.65 -7.00
C ALA A 31 14.62 -15.63 -6.35
N PRO A 32 14.66 -15.52 -5.01
CA PRO A 32 15.49 -14.52 -4.34
C PRO A 32 16.97 -14.57 -4.77
N GLN A 33 17.57 -15.75 -4.84
CA GLN A 33 18.96 -15.88 -5.26
C GLN A 33 19.18 -15.42 -6.70
N LEU A 34 18.30 -15.80 -7.63
CA LEU A 34 18.39 -15.40 -9.02
C LEU A 34 18.31 -13.87 -9.17
N LEU A 35 17.49 -13.20 -8.37
CA LEU A 35 17.40 -11.74 -8.37
C LEU A 35 18.69 -11.08 -7.85
N LEU A 36 19.40 -11.70 -6.90
CA LEU A 36 20.69 -11.22 -6.40
C LEU A 36 21.81 -11.41 -7.41
N ASP A 37 21.83 -12.53 -8.14
CA ASP A 37 22.88 -12.89 -9.07
C ASP A 37 22.75 -12.17 -10.42
N THR A 38 21.54 -11.67 -10.76
CA THR A 38 21.29 -10.97 -12.02
C THR A 38 21.91 -9.57 -12.02
N PRO A 39 22.70 -9.16 -13.02
CA PRO A 39 23.18 -7.78 -13.17
C PRO A 39 22.04 -6.75 -13.19
N ASP A 40 22.36 -5.47 -12.94
CA ASP A 40 21.35 -4.40 -12.92
C ASP A 40 20.76 -4.10 -14.32
N ASP A 41 21.55 -4.27 -15.38
CA ASP A 41 21.16 -3.83 -16.73
C ASP A 41 19.90 -4.52 -17.26
N PRO A 42 19.73 -5.83 -17.19
CA PRO A 42 18.49 -6.49 -17.59
C PRO A 42 17.27 -6.02 -16.79
N ILE A 43 17.45 -5.80 -15.47
CA ILE A 43 16.39 -5.32 -14.60
C ILE A 43 16.00 -3.88 -14.94
N ARG A 44 16.99 -3.03 -15.28
CA ARG A 44 16.77 -1.67 -15.78
C ARG A 44 16.06 -1.67 -17.14
N ALA A 45 16.42 -2.57 -18.04
CA ALA A 45 15.78 -2.71 -19.35
C ALA A 45 14.29 -3.07 -19.22
N ALA A 46 13.89 -3.79 -18.18
CA ALA A 46 12.48 -4.01 -17.86
C ALA A 46 11.75 -2.74 -17.39
N GLY A 47 12.46 -1.64 -17.08
CA GLY A 47 11.92 -0.35 -16.64
C GLY A 47 12.00 -0.13 -15.12
N VAL A 48 12.74 -0.95 -14.40
CA VAL A 48 12.89 -0.83 -12.93
C VAL A 48 13.92 0.24 -12.60
N SER A 49 13.54 1.24 -11.79
CA SER A 49 14.47 2.30 -11.35
C SER A 49 15.53 1.77 -10.39
N GLY A 50 16.69 2.43 -10.33
CA GLY A 50 17.80 2.02 -9.47
C GLY A 50 17.43 1.90 -7.99
N ASN A 51 16.56 2.78 -7.47
CA ASN A 51 16.10 2.68 -6.10
C ASN A 51 15.21 1.45 -5.87
N LYS A 52 14.38 1.09 -6.86
CA LYS A 52 13.57 -0.14 -6.80
C LYS A 52 14.44 -1.39 -6.93
N ILE A 53 15.48 -1.37 -7.76
CA ILE A 53 16.45 -2.47 -7.83
C ILE A 53 17.08 -2.72 -6.46
N LYS A 54 17.55 -1.66 -5.78
CA LYS A 54 18.08 -1.77 -4.42
C LYS A 54 17.07 -2.35 -3.43
N ALA A 55 15.80 -1.95 -3.52
CA ALA A 55 14.74 -2.47 -2.67
C ALA A 55 14.42 -3.95 -2.97
N LEU A 56 14.40 -4.35 -4.24
CA LEU A 56 14.19 -5.73 -4.65
C LEU A 56 15.33 -6.64 -4.20
N ARG A 57 16.58 -6.18 -4.28
CA ARG A 57 17.75 -6.93 -3.76
C ARG A 57 17.71 -7.08 -2.25
N ASP A 58 17.36 -6.02 -1.52
CA ASP A 58 17.20 -6.10 -0.07
C ASP A 58 16.05 -7.07 0.32
N LEU A 59 14.93 -7.02 -0.41
CA LEU A 59 13.85 -8.01 -0.24
C LEU A 59 14.35 -9.44 -0.47
N ALA A 60 15.13 -9.67 -1.51
CA ALA A 60 15.68 -10.97 -1.83
C ALA A 60 16.66 -11.48 -0.74
N ALA A 61 17.59 -10.62 -0.31
CA ALA A 61 18.53 -10.95 0.77
C ALA A 61 17.81 -11.30 2.07
N ARG A 62 16.83 -10.46 2.46
CA ARG A 62 16.03 -10.70 3.69
C ARG A 62 15.06 -11.86 3.59
N THR A 63 14.77 -12.33 2.38
CA THR A 63 14.00 -13.57 2.19
C THR A 63 14.91 -14.77 2.42
N LEU A 64 16.17 -14.71 1.99
CA LEU A 64 17.14 -15.80 2.18
C LEU A 64 17.62 -15.93 3.63
N ASP A 65 17.80 -14.81 4.33
CA ASP A 65 18.22 -14.82 5.75
C ASP A 65 17.07 -15.12 6.72
N GLY A 66 15.82 -15.21 6.22
CA GLY A 66 14.64 -15.53 7.02
C GLY A 66 14.01 -14.32 7.75
N THR A 67 14.52 -13.09 7.56
CA THR A 67 13.88 -11.86 8.08
C THR A 67 12.49 -11.71 7.49
N VAL A 68 12.34 -11.87 6.17
CA VAL A 68 11.04 -11.97 5.51
C VAL A 68 10.52 -13.40 5.69
N PRO A 69 9.42 -13.59 6.42
CA PRO A 69 8.92 -14.91 6.75
C PRO A 69 8.34 -15.62 5.51
N THR A 70 8.40 -16.93 5.52
CA THR A 70 7.74 -17.76 4.50
C THR A 70 6.21 -17.57 4.55
N HIS A 71 5.53 -17.93 3.46
CA HIS A 71 4.06 -17.85 3.39
C HIS A 71 3.35 -18.70 4.47
N VAL A 72 3.98 -19.78 4.92
CA VAL A 72 3.45 -20.61 6.00
C VAL A 72 3.69 -19.98 7.37
N ALA A 73 4.88 -19.43 7.58
CA ALA A 73 5.25 -18.81 8.85
C ALA A 73 4.45 -17.54 9.12
N ILE A 74 4.29 -16.67 8.12
CA ILE A 74 3.61 -15.38 8.25
C ILE A 74 2.14 -15.52 8.70
N ARG A 75 1.48 -16.62 8.35
CA ARG A 75 0.08 -16.87 8.74
C ARG A 75 -0.09 -17.09 10.24
N LYS A 76 0.97 -17.53 10.92
CA LYS A 76 0.98 -17.83 12.38
C LYS A 76 1.42 -16.62 13.20
N MET A 77 1.90 -15.57 12.57
CA MET A 77 2.42 -14.37 13.23
C MET A 77 1.29 -13.39 13.55
N THR A 78 1.49 -12.60 14.58
CA THR A 78 0.67 -11.43 14.88
C THR A 78 0.91 -10.32 13.84
N ASP A 79 -0.03 -9.38 13.73
CA ASP A 79 0.10 -8.25 12.81
C ASP A 79 1.31 -7.37 13.17
N ASP A 80 1.59 -7.17 14.45
CA ASP A 80 2.73 -6.39 14.94
C ASP A 80 4.07 -7.06 14.57
N GLU A 81 4.20 -8.38 14.75
CA GLU A 81 5.39 -9.13 14.35
C GLU A 81 5.63 -9.05 12.83
N ILE A 82 4.56 -9.07 12.03
CA ILE A 82 4.65 -8.94 10.58
C ILE A 82 5.12 -7.53 10.21
N VAL A 83 4.57 -6.50 10.84
CA VAL A 83 4.98 -5.11 10.63
C VAL A 83 6.46 -4.93 10.98
N GLU A 84 6.89 -5.39 12.16
CA GLU A 84 8.27 -5.28 12.61
C GLU A 84 9.26 -5.93 11.63
N ARG A 85 8.97 -7.13 11.15
CA ARG A 85 9.85 -7.84 10.22
C ARG A 85 9.85 -7.24 8.82
N LEU A 86 8.68 -6.99 8.24
CA LEU A 86 8.60 -6.55 6.85
C LEU A 86 9.05 -5.10 6.65
N THR A 87 8.93 -4.25 7.67
CA THR A 87 9.44 -2.86 7.59
C THR A 87 10.96 -2.76 7.63
N GLN A 88 11.67 -3.84 7.93
CA GLN A 88 13.13 -3.90 7.78
C GLN A 88 13.55 -3.93 6.31
N VAL A 89 12.66 -4.32 5.40
CA VAL A 89 12.94 -4.34 3.96
C VAL A 89 12.96 -2.92 3.42
N ARG A 90 14.02 -2.57 2.69
CA ARG A 90 14.15 -1.25 2.07
C ARG A 90 12.94 -0.90 1.21
N GLY A 91 12.33 0.25 1.49
CA GLY A 91 11.17 0.75 0.75
C GLY A 91 9.83 0.13 1.15
N ILE A 92 9.81 -0.76 2.14
CA ILE A 92 8.58 -1.27 2.74
C ILE A 92 8.32 -0.52 4.05
N GLY A 93 7.29 0.32 4.05
CA GLY A 93 6.84 1.01 5.25
C GLY A 93 5.61 0.35 5.88
N PRO A 94 5.21 0.81 7.10
CA PRO A 94 4.04 0.27 7.80
C PRO A 94 2.78 0.25 6.92
N TRP A 95 2.52 1.31 6.16
CA TRP A 95 1.37 1.38 5.27
C TRP A 95 1.36 0.24 4.22
N THR A 96 2.52 -0.10 3.64
CA THR A 96 2.61 -1.21 2.66
C THR A 96 2.29 -2.55 3.33
N VAL A 97 2.72 -2.73 4.58
CA VAL A 97 2.42 -3.95 5.35
C VAL A 97 0.95 -4.01 5.73
N GLU A 98 0.35 -2.89 6.14
CA GLU A 98 -1.09 -2.80 6.43
C GLU A 98 -1.93 -3.20 5.19
N MET A 99 -1.53 -2.76 3.98
CA MET A 99 -2.19 -3.17 2.73
C MET A 99 -2.03 -4.68 2.46
N LEU A 100 -0.87 -5.25 2.75
CA LEU A 100 -0.65 -6.70 2.67
C LEU A 100 -1.58 -7.45 3.64
N LEU A 101 -1.65 -7.00 4.90
CA LEU A 101 -2.48 -7.61 5.94
C LEU A 101 -3.97 -7.60 5.55
N ILE A 102 -4.47 -6.46 5.07
CA ILE A 102 -5.88 -6.31 4.68
C ILE A 102 -6.20 -7.12 3.41
N PHE A 103 -5.46 -6.87 2.32
CA PHE A 103 -5.88 -7.33 0.98
C PHE A 103 -5.33 -8.69 0.57
N ARG A 104 -4.22 -9.14 1.16
CA ARG A 104 -3.61 -10.44 0.81
C ARG A 104 -3.76 -11.48 1.92
N MET A 105 -3.79 -11.04 3.17
CA MET A 105 -3.93 -11.96 4.31
C MET A 105 -5.34 -12.01 4.89
N GLY A 106 -6.20 -11.05 4.54
CA GLY A 106 -7.58 -10.99 5.02
C GLY A 106 -7.70 -10.73 6.53
N ARG A 107 -6.71 -10.05 7.12
CA ARG A 107 -6.75 -9.70 8.54
C ARG A 107 -7.92 -8.77 8.83
N PRO A 108 -8.81 -9.10 9.76
CA PRO A 108 -10.06 -8.36 9.95
C PRO A 108 -9.90 -7.04 10.71
N ASP A 109 -8.80 -6.86 11.45
CA ASP A 109 -8.69 -5.80 12.45
C ASP A 109 -7.48 -4.86 12.25
N VAL A 110 -7.16 -4.56 11.00
CA VAL A 110 -6.11 -3.60 10.62
C VAL A 110 -6.72 -2.22 10.36
N PHE A 111 -6.12 -1.17 10.95
CA PHE A 111 -6.61 0.19 10.79
C PHE A 111 -5.50 1.15 10.36
N PRO A 112 -5.32 1.40 9.06
CA PRO A 112 -4.27 2.25 8.52
C PRO A 112 -4.56 3.73 8.74
N VAL A 113 -4.37 4.19 9.97
CA VAL A 113 -4.72 5.55 10.41
C VAL A 113 -3.89 6.67 9.76
N THR A 114 -2.77 6.32 9.14
CA THR A 114 -1.92 7.25 8.38
C THR A 114 -2.32 7.31 6.91
N ASP A 115 -3.15 6.37 6.42
CA ASP A 115 -3.62 6.33 5.05
C ASP A 115 -4.45 7.57 4.70
N TYR A 116 -4.10 8.21 3.58
CA TYR A 116 -4.82 9.41 3.13
C TYR A 116 -6.30 9.16 2.86
N GLY A 117 -6.63 8.04 2.20
CA GLY A 117 -8.00 7.68 1.86
C GLY A 117 -8.84 7.39 3.10
N VAL A 118 -8.28 6.67 4.07
CA VAL A 118 -8.93 6.40 5.36
C VAL A 118 -9.17 7.70 6.15
N ARG A 119 -8.17 8.56 6.25
CA ARG A 119 -8.30 9.88 6.91
C ARG A 119 -9.33 10.77 6.21
N LYS A 120 -9.31 10.81 4.88
CA LYS A 120 -10.26 11.57 4.07
C LYS A 120 -11.67 11.02 4.21
N GLY A 121 -11.86 9.72 4.11
CA GLY A 121 -13.15 9.07 4.30
C GLY A 121 -13.71 9.30 5.70
N PHE A 122 -12.86 9.27 6.71
CA PHE A 122 -13.25 9.62 8.08
C PHE A 122 -13.74 11.07 8.17
N ALA A 123 -13.00 12.01 7.58
CA ALA A 123 -13.39 13.41 7.56
C ALA A 123 -14.75 13.61 6.86
N LEU A 124 -14.94 12.98 5.70
CA LEU A 124 -16.19 13.05 4.94
C LEU A 124 -17.40 12.48 5.70
N THR A 125 -17.17 11.44 6.52
CA THR A 125 -18.25 10.73 7.22
C THR A 125 -18.58 11.35 8.59
N PHE A 126 -17.58 11.81 9.33
CA PHE A 126 -17.71 12.14 10.75
C PHE A 126 -17.39 13.59 11.11
N GLN A 127 -16.91 14.41 10.16
CA GLN A 127 -16.57 15.81 10.43
C GLN A 127 -17.44 16.79 9.61
N ARG A 128 -17.61 17.99 10.14
CA ARG A 128 -18.17 19.11 9.38
C ARG A 128 -17.06 19.73 8.53
N LEU A 129 -17.05 19.40 7.24
CA LEU A 129 -16.06 19.90 6.30
C LEU A 129 -16.46 21.25 5.70
N PRO A 130 -15.49 22.09 5.30
CA PRO A 130 -15.78 23.32 4.58
C PRO A 130 -16.44 23.00 3.22
N LYS A 131 -17.57 23.67 2.95
CA LYS A 131 -18.30 23.51 1.68
C LYS A 131 -17.81 24.46 0.58
N THR A 132 -17.07 25.50 0.97
CA THR A 132 -16.70 26.64 0.12
C THR A 132 -15.36 26.49 -0.58
N ARG A 133 -14.57 25.48 -0.24
CA ARG A 133 -13.25 25.20 -0.82
C ARG A 133 -12.94 23.70 -0.87
N PRO A 134 -12.00 23.26 -1.72
CA PRO A 134 -11.51 21.89 -1.70
C PRO A 134 -10.91 21.49 -0.34
N LEU A 135 -11.01 20.23 0.00
CA LEU A 135 -10.44 19.64 1.22
C LEU A 135 -8.90 19.69 1.17
N ALA A 136 -8.30 20.37 2.12
CA ALA A 136 -6.84 20.41 2.27
C ALA A 136 -6.31 19.32 3.20
N ALA A 137 -5.02 19.06 3.14
CA ALA A 137 -4.37 18.08 4.05
C ALA A 137 -4.52 18.46 5.53
N ALA A 138 -4.59 19.77 5.84
CA ALA A 138 -4.80 20.27 7.20
C ALA A 138 -6.21 20.00 7.74
N ASP A 139 -7.19 19.74 6.87
CA ASP A 139 -8.55 19.39 7.28
C ASP A 139 -8.68 17.91 7.67
N LEU A 140 -7.67 17.11 7.37
CA LEU A 140 -7.70 15.69 7.66
C LEU A 140 -7.46 15.45 9.17
N PRO A 141 -8.26 14.62 9.81
CA PRO A 141 -8.08 14.31 11.23
C PRO A 141 -6.72 13.66 11.47
N LYS A 142 -6.13 13.95 12.62
CA LYS A 142 -4.87 13.32 13.05
C LYS A 142 -5.08 11.83 13.32
N PRO A 143 -4.04 10.99 13.19
CA PRO A 143 -4.13 9.55 13.44
C PRO A 143 -4.71 9.17 14.81
N ASP A 144 -4.38 9.92 15.87
CA ASP A 144 -4.89 9.71 17.22
C ASP A 144 -6.42 9.84 17.33
N VAL A 145 -7.02 10.76 16.56
CA VAL A 145 -8.49 10.92 16.47
C VAL A 145 -9.12 9.66 15.88
N LEU A 146 -8.51 9.13 14.80
CA LEU A 146 -8.96 7.88 14.19
C LEU A 146 -8.81 6.71 15.15
N LEU A 147 -7.66 6.58 15.81
CA LEU A 147 -7.40 5.51 16.78
C LEU A 147 -8.45 5.52 17.91
N LYS A 148 -8.75 6.69 18.47
CA LYS A 148 -9.77 6.82 19.53
C LYS A 148 -11.14 6.33 19.05
N ARG A 149 -11.57 6.74 17.86
CA ARG A 149 -12.85 6.29 17.29
C ARG A 149 -12.83 4.81 16.90
N GLY A 150 -11.72 4.37 16.31
CA GLY A 150 -11.52 3.02 15.81
C GLY A 150 -11.60 1.93 16.88
N LYS A 151 -11.41 2.27 18.16
CA LYS A 151 -11.62 1.32 19.26
C LYS A 151 -13.01 0.67 19.24
N ARG A 152 -14.03 1.37 18.75
CA ARG A 152 -15.41 0.90 18.65
C ARG A 152 -15.63 -0.06 17.47
N TRP A 153 -14.71 -0.13 16.54
CA TRP A 153 -14.81 -0.94 15.33
C TRP A 153 -14.03 -2.25 15.43
N ALA A 154 -13.21 -2.40 16.48
CA ALA A 154 -12.57 -3.67 16.77
C ALA A 154 -13.62 -4.76 17.04
N PRO A 155 -13.42 -5.99 16.56
CA PRO A 155 -12.27 -6.51 15.82
C PRO A 155 -12.41 -6.44 14.28
N PHE A 156 -13.15 -5.45 13.75
CA PHE A 156 -13.47 -5.37 12.30
C PHE A 156 -12.97 -4.06 11.67
N ARG A 157 -11.81 -3.55 12.14
CA ARG A 157 -11.27 -2.25 11.66
C ARG A 157 -10.87 -2.26 10.18
N SER A 158 -10.53 -3.40 9.61
CA SER A 158 -10.30 -3.53 8.16
C SER A 158 -11.57 -3.26 7.35
N VAL A 159 -12.72 -3.75 7.82
CA VAL A 159 -14.02 -3.48 7.20
C VAL A 159 -14.36 -1.99 7.32
N ALA A 160 -14.14 -1.39 8.49
CA ALA A 160 -14.33 0.04 8.68
C ALA A 160 -13.44 0.86 7.72
N SER A 161 -12.19 0.48 7.54
CA SER A 161 -11.26 1.10 6.58
C SER A 161 -11.80 1.03 5.15
N TRP A 162 -12.35 -0.11 4.76
CA TRP A 162 -12.97 -0.29 3.44
C TRP A 162 -14.14 0.68 3.23
N TYR A 163 -15.03 0.83 4.21
CA TYR A 163 -16.14 1.80 4.12
C TYR A 163 -15.65 3.24 4.06
N LEU A 164 -14.57 3.58 4.77
CA LEU A 164 -13.98 4.92 4.69
C LEU A 164 -13.40 5.20 3.28
N TRP A 165 -12.74 4.23 2.64
CA TRP A 165 -12.33 4.37 1.23
C TRP A 165 -13.55 4.52 0.31
N ARG A 166 -14.62 3.73 0.51
CA ARG A 166 -15.87 3.87 -0.26
C ARG A 166 -16.53 5.24 -0.10
N ALA A 167 -16.47 5.85 1.07
CA ALA A 167 -16.96 7.21 1.27
C ALA A 167 -16.23 8.23 0.35
N CYS A 168 -14.92 8.04 0.13
CA CYS A 168 -14.17 8.86 -0.82
C CYS A 168 -14.65 8.68 -2.28
N ASP A 169 -14.99 7.45 -2.67
CA ASP A 169 -15.46 7.18 -4.04
C ASP A 169 -16.84 7.76 -4.26
N LEU A 170 -17.76 7.60 -3.32
CA LEU A 170 -19.10 8.15 -3.37
C LEU A 170 -19.07 9.70 -3.47
N ALA A 171 -18.18 10.34 -2.71
CA ALA A 171 -18.03 11.79 -2.76
C ALA A 171 -17.53 12.31 -4.13
N LYS A 172 -16.78 11.50 -4.89
CA LYS A 172 -16.39 11.84 -6.27
C LYS A 172 -17.59 11.78 -7.23
N THR A 173 -18.47 10.80 -7.03
CA THR A 173 -19.63 10.56 -7.92
C THR A 173 -20.75 11.58 -7.69
N THR A 174 -20.87 12.11 -6.47
CA THR A 174 -21.87 13.11 -6.10
C THR A 174 -21.43 14.55 -6.32
N ALA A 175 -20.15 14.79 -6.67
CA ALA A 175 -19.70 16.11 -7.06
C ALA A 175 -20.36 16.49 -8.41
N PRO A 176 -21.07 17.64 -8.54
CA PRO A 176 -21.64 18.04 -9.82
C PRO A 176 -20.51 18.15 -10.84
N ALA A 177 -20.72 17.51 -12.00
CA ALA A 177 -19.80 17.62 -13.13
C ALA A 177 -19.58 19.11 -13.40
N GLY A 178 -18.37 19.59 -13.14
CA GLY A 178 -18.00 20.97 -13.36
C GLY A 178 -18.38 21.36 -14.78
N ARG A 179 -19.11 22.45 -14.93
CA ARG A 179 -19.45 23.05 -16.23
C ARG A 179 -18.13 23.18 -17.00
N SER A 180 -18.00 22.36 -18.04
CA SER A 180 -17.03 22.62 -19.10
C SER A 180 -17.35 24.04 -19.61
N SER A 181 -16.51 25.01 -19.26
CA SER A 181 -16.53 26.32 -19.86
C SER A 181 -16.16 26.17 -21.33
N LEU A 182 -17.18 26.09 -22.17
CA LEU A 182 -17.06 26.47 -23.56
C LEU A 182 -16.68 27.97 -23.57
N GLN A 183 -15.47 28.29 -23.90
CA GLN A 183 -15.08 29.45 -24.70
C GLN A 183 -13.83 29.11 -25.50
#